data_eea7a2485916d1b5589e106b73029d31
#
_entry.id   eea7a2485916d1b5589e106b73029d31
#
_cell.length_a   1.000
_cell.length_b   1.000
_cell.length_c   1.000
_cell.angle_alpha   90.00
_cell.angle_beta   90.00
_cell.angle_gamma   90.00
#
_symmetry.space_group_name_H-M   'P 1'
#
loop_
_entity.id
_entity.type
_entity.pdbx_description
1 polymer ?
#
loop_
_entity_poly.entity_id
_entity_poly.type
_entity_poly.pdbx_seq_one_letter_code
_entity_poly.pdbx_strand_id
1 'polypeptide(L)'
;MTDSVILGFTNGAAVLIVFSQLPKSLGVDDAEGGVLKAGWEALVHPGLWQFGAILFSLATIVVIFGGRFLHRLFPGVLVAVIVGIIVSVVINYQGSVVGELNGGFVSLKFQFDWSSFFDLLLPAGVIAIVGFAEPTAIARTFSKEDGSIWDPNKEFVSQGIANLVSAFSNAFPVGGSFGRSSLNKFAGAETPWAGAITGAFVLAVLPLTSLLSELPSAILGATVIGAVVRLIKPKEFFTLSVEKPDQAIIAIGTFVATLITAPRVDRGVVLGLLLSFVGYIVRRSRNRKILKK
;
A
#
# COMPACT_ATOMS: atom_id res chain seq x y z
N MET A 1 17.86 -2.46 -6.64
CA MET A 1 16.90 -1.42 -7.06
C MET A 1 17.43 -0.09 -6.60
N THR A 2 17.45 0.95 -7.43
CA THR A 2 17.92 2.28 -6.99
C THR A 2 16.80 3.00 -6.23
N ASP A 3 17.16 3.81 -5.23
CA ASP A 3 16.19 4.58 -4.43
C ASP A 3 15.28 5.44 -5.31
N SER A 4 15.78 5.93 -6.45
CA SER A 4 15.01 6.69 -7.43
C SER A 4 13.87 5.90 -8.07
N VAL A 5 14.07 4.60 -8.38
CA VAL A 5 13.02 3.73 -8.93
C VAL A 5 11.96 3.46 -7.87
N ILE A 6 12.38 3.20 -6.62
CA ILE A 6 11.46 3.00 -5.49
C ILE A 6 10.64 4.25 -5.26
N LEU A 7 11.27 5.43 -5.23
CA LEU A 7 10.57 6.71 -5.06
C LEU A 7 9.52 6.93 -6.15
N GLY A 8 9.91 6.77 -7.43
CA GLY A 8 9.00 6.94 -8.56
C GLY A 8 7.81 5.98 -8.51
N PHE A 9 8.09 4.69 -8.34
CA PHE A 9 7.08 3.65 -8.27
C PHE A 9 6.12 3.85 -7.08
N THR A 10 6.65 4.05 -5.87
CA THR A 10 5.83 4.20 -4.66
C THR A 10 4.87 5.39 -4.77
N ASN A 11 5.35 6.53 -5.29
CA ASN A 11 4.49 7.69 -5.49
C ASN A 11 3.47 7.45 -6.60
N GLY A 12 3.85 6.83 -7.72
CA GLY A 12 2.92 6.47 -8.80
C GLY A 12 1.82 5.52 -8.34
N ALA A 13 2.20 4.46 -7.63
CA ALA A 13 1.26 3.51 -7.03
C ALA A 13 0.35 4.19 -6.01
N ALA A 14 0.88 5.07 -5.16
CA ALA A 14 0.09 5.82 -4.19
C ALA A 14 -0.97 6.70 -4.86
N VAL A 15 -0.62 7.41 -5.94
CA VAL A 15 -1.58 8.18 -6.74
C VAL A 15 -2.67 7.28 -7.33
N LEU A 16 -2.29 6.14 -7.94
CA LEU A 16 -3.26 5.18 -8.48
C LEU A 16 -4.20 4.65 -7.42
N ILE A 17 -3.70 4.33 -6.22
CA ILE A 17 -4.51 3.84 -5.11
C ILE A 17 -5.49 4.94 -4.66
N VAL A 18 -5.05 6.18 -4.50
CA VAL A 18 -5.94 7.30 -4.16
C VAL A 18 -7.05 7.43 -5.20
N PHE A 19 -6.70 7.46 -6.49
CA PHE A 19 -7.69 7.56 -7.58
C PHE A 19 -8.66 6.38 -7.61
N SER A 20 -8.21 5.17 -7.26
CA SER A 20 -9.09 3.99 -7.18
C SER A 20 -10.09 4.04 -6.02
N GLN A 21 -9.78 4.80 -4.96
CA GLN A 21 -10.65 4.91 -3.78
C GLN A 21 -11.56 6.16 -3.81
N LEU A 22 -11.28 7.12 -4.68
CA LEU A 22 -12.11 8.34 -4.79
C LEU A 22 -13.59 8.03 -5.08
N PRO A 23 -13.94 7.17 -6.06
CA PRO A 23 -15.35 6.84 -6.30
C PRO A 23 -16.05 6.34 -5.04
N LYS A 24 -15.45 5.36 -4.34
CA LYS A 24 -15.99 4.80 -3.09
C LYS A 24 -16.16 5.85 -2.01
N SER A 25 -15.16 6.75 -1.85
CA SER A 25 -15.18 7.80 -0.83
C SER A 25 -16.23 8.87 -1.10
N LEU A 26 -16.61 9.07 -2.36
CA LEU A 26 -17.60 10.04 -2.81
C LEU A 26 -19.00 9.40 -3.05
N GLY A 27 -19.09 8.06 -2.98
CA GLY A 27 -20.33 7.32 -3.23
C GLY A 27 -20.71 7.27 -4.71
N VAL A 28 -19.74 7.27 -5.61
CA VAL A 28 -19.95 7.15 -7.06
C VAL A 28 -19.78 5.69 -7.46
N ASP A 29 -20.90 5.00 -7.73
CA ASP A 29 -20.90 3.54 -7.91
C ASP A 29 -20.52 3.11 -9.34
N ASP A 30 -20.79 3.92 -10.38
CA ASP A 30 -20.65 3.55 -11.78
C ASP A 30 -19.52 4.30 -12.52
N ALA A 31 -18.38 4.46 -11.87
CA ALA A 31 -17.23 5.08 -12.54
C ALA A 31 -16.60 4.11 -13.57
N GLU A 32 -16.91 4.29 -14.84
CA GLU A 32 -16.41 3.48 -15.94
C GLU A 32 -15.00 3.88 -16.38
N GLY A 33 -14.23 2.86 -16.80
CA GLY A 33 -12.91 3.07 -17.41
C GLY A 33 -11.74 2.68 -16.51
N GLY A 34 -10.53 3.12 -16.90
CA GLY A 34 -9.32 2.85 -16.10
C GLY A 34 -9.29 3.66 -14.81
N VAL A 35 -8.48 3.21 -13.83
CA VAL A 35 -8.38 3.77 -12.46
C VAL A 35 -8.28 5.31 -12.44
N LEU A 36 -7.41 5.88 -13.27
CA LEU A 36 -7.22 7.33 -13.34
C LEU A 36 -8.45 8.04 -13.89
N LYS A 37 -9.09 7.46 -14.91
CA LYS A 37 -10.30 8.05 -15.51
C LYS A 37 -11.45 8.01 -14.52
N ALA A 38 -11.73 6.87 -13.93
CA ALA A 38 -12.79 6.70 -12.94
C ALA A 38 -12.63 7.64 -11.73
N GLY A 39 -11.42 7.74 -11.19
CA GLY A 39 -11.14 8.68 -10.09
C GLY A 39 -11.26 10.14 -10.50
N TRP A 40 -10.85 10.50 -11.73
CA TRP A 40 -11.00 11.85 -12.28
C TRP A 40 -12.47 12.21 -12.49
N GLU A 41 -13.24 11.32 -13.11
CA GLU A 41 -14.69 11.53 -13.33
C GLU A 41 -15.43 11.70 -12.00
N ALA A 42 -15.09 10.89 -10.99
CA ALA A 42 -15.67 11.07 -9.66
C ALA A 42 -15.36 12.45 -9.05
N LEU A 43 -14.19 13.03 -9.32
CA LEU A 43 -13.83 14.36 -8.81
C LEU A 43 -14.54 15.50 -9.55
N VAL A 44 -14.66 15.43 -10.89
CA VAL A 44 -15.15 16.55 -11.71
C VAL A 44 -16.66 16.58 -11.86
N HIS A 45 -17.38 15.55 -11.40
CA HIS A 45 -18.84 15.48 -11.46
C HIS A 45 -19.47 15.47 -10.05
N PRO A 46 -19.50 16.60 -9.33
CA PRO A 46 -20.07 16.68 -7.98
C PRO A 46 -21.54 16.27 -7.89
N GLY A 47 -22.27 16.35 -9.02
CA GLY A 47 -23.67 15.92 -9.11
C GLY A 47 -23.89 14.44 -8.88
N LEU A 48 -22.84 13.59 -8.97
CA LEU A 48 -22.88 12.16 -8.71
C LEU A 48 -22.58 11.82 -7.25
N TRP A 49 -22.15 12.80 -6.45
CA TRP A 49 -21.71 12.55 -5.09
C TRP A 49 -22.87 12.22 -4.16
N GLN A 50 -22.71 11.19 -3.37
CA GLN A 50 -23.68 10.86 -2.33
C GLN A 50 -23.29 11.54 -1.02
N PHE A 51 -24.18 12.40 -0.51
CA PHE A 51 -23.93 13.16 0.72
C PHE A 51 -23.57 12.28 1.91
N GLY A 52 -24.24 11.12 2.08
CA GLY A 52 -23.94 10.16 3.14
C GLY A 52 -22.53 9.58 3.04
N ALA A 53 -22.06 9.24 1.82
CA ALA A 53 -20.70 8.73 1.60
C ALA A 53 -19.65 9.78 1.94
N ILE A 54 -19.86 11.03 1.54
CA ILE A 54 -18.96 12.15 1.87
C ILE A 54 -18.89 12.34 3.37
N LEU A 55 -20.02 12.30 4.06
CA LEU A 55 -20.06 12.47 5.52
C LEU A 55 -19.30 11.36 6.24
N PHE A 56 -19.49 10.08 5.84
CA PHE A 56 -18.72 8.96 6.37
C PHE A 56 -17.22 9.10 6.07
N SER A 57 -16.85 9.51 4.87
CA SER A 57 -15.44 9.72 4.48
C SER A 57 -14.79 10.82 5.30
N LEU A 58 -15.42 11.97 5.44
CA LEU A 58 -14.92 13.10 6.23
C LEU A 58 -14.82 12.73 7.72
N ALA A 59 -15.86 12.12 8.29
CA ALA A 59 -15.85 11.65 9.67
C ALA A 59 -14.69 10.67 9.91
N THR A 60 -14.48 9.73 8.98
CA THR A 60 -13.37 8.77 9.05
C THR A 60 -12.01 9.47 9.06
N ILE A 61 -11.80 10.43 8.17
CA ILE A 61 -10.56 11.21 8.11
C ILE A 61 -10.36 11.98 9.43
N VAL A 62 -11.41 12.64 9.93
CA VAL A 62 -11.36 13.38 11.21
C VAL A 62 -11.02 12.45 12.36
N VAL A 63 -11.63 11.27 12.46
CA VAL A 63 -11.36 10.31 13.53
C VAL A 63 -9.93 9.76 13.43
N ILE A 64 -9.45 9.41 12.23
CA ILE A 64 -8.09 8.85 12.05
C ILE A 64 -7.00 9.88 12.37
N PHE A 65 -7.14 11.10 11.91
CA PHE A 65 -6.12 12.14 12.11
C PHE A 65 -6.34 12.89 13.43
N GLY A 66 -7.59 13.23 13.75
CA GLY A 66 -7.95 13.93 14.98
C GLY A 66 -7.71 13.11 16.26
N GLY A 67 -8.02 11.80 16.19
CA GLY A 67 -7.79 10.91 17.34
C GLY A 67 -6.34 10.84 17.79
N ARG A 68 -5.38 11.08 16.91
CA ARG A 68 -3.94 11.15 17.25
C ARG A 68 -3.57 12.35 18.12
N PHE A 69 -4.35 13.43 18.09
CA PHE A 69 -4.17 14.56 18.99
C PHE A 69 -4.62 14.23 20.42
N LEU A 70 -5.61 13.31 20.57
CA LEU A 70 -6.07 12.86 21.87
C LEU A 70 -5.07 11.88 22.50
N HIS A 71 -4.64 10.88 21.73
CA HIS A 71 -3.67 9.89 22.18
C HIS A 71 -2.86 9.30 21.02
N ARG A 72 -1.54 9.16 21.21
CA ARG A 72 -0.61 8.70 20.17
C ARG A 72 -0.95 7.30 19.62
N LEU A 73 -1.49 6.41 20.47
CA LEU A 73 -1.92 5.04 20.14
C LEU A 73 -3.43 4.95 19.85
N PHE A 74 -4.11 6.06 19.58
CA PHE A 74 -5.55 6.06 19.32
C PHE A 74 -5.88 5.18 18.10
N PRO A 75 -6.75 4.15 18.24
CA PRO A 75 -7.07 3.21 17.19
C PRO A 75 -8.12 3.79 16.22
N GLY A 76 -7.80 4.92 15.56
CA GLY A 76 -8.75 5.72 14.79
C GLY A 76 -9.48 4.92 13.70
N VAL A 77 -8.80 3.98 13.04
CA VAL A 77 -9.43 3.12 12.02
C VAL A 77 -10.46 2.20 12.66
N LEU A 78 -10.13 1.56 13.78
CA LEU A 78 -11.05 0.66 14.48
C LEU A 78 -12.29 1.40 14.98
N VAL A 79 -12.09 2.59 15.56
CA VAL A 79 -13.19 3.45 16.02
C VAL A 79 -14.07 3.88 14.85
N ALA A 80 -13.48 4.31 13.72
CA ALA A 80 -14.22 4.71 12.53
C ALA A 80 -15.06 3.55 11.96
N VAL A 81 -14.51 2.33 11.93
CA VAL A 81 -15.20 1.13 11.47
C VAL A 81 -16.37 0.79 12.40
N ILE A 82 -16.14 0.68 13.71
CA ILE A 82 -17.18 0.29 14.67
C ILE A 82 -18.31 1.34 14.69
N VAL A 83 -17.97 2.62 14.84
CA VAL A 83 -18.95 3.69 14.86
C VAL A 83 -19.67 3.78 13.51
N GLY A 84 -18.94 3.61 12.41
CA GLY A 84 -19.50 3.62 11.07
C GLY A 84 -20.54 2.53 10.82
N ILE A 85 -20.29 1.30 11.28
CA ILE A 85 -21.26 0.20 11.21
C ILE A 85 -22.51 0.54 12.05
N ILE A 86 -22.31 0.97 13.30
CA ILE A 86 -23.44 1.30 14.18
C ILE A 86 -24.30 2.40 13.56
N VAL A 87 -23.67 3.47 13.09
CA VAL A 87 -24.40 4.58 12.45
C VAL A 87 -25.10 4.11 11.19
N SER A 88 -24.43 3.34 10.32
CA SER A 88 -25.00 2.78 9.10
C SER A 88 -26.29 2.00 9.36
N VAL A 89 -26.26 1.11 10.36
CA VAL A 89 -27.43 0.31 10.75
C VAL A 89 -28.54 1.20 11.34
N VAL A 90 -28.20 2.12 12.25
CA VAL A 90 -29.20 2.99 12.93
C VAL A 90 -29.93 3.91 11.95
N ILE A 91 -29.21 4.48 10.96
CA ILE A 91 -29.84 5.38 9.97
C ILE A 91 -30.39 4.63 8.76
N ASN A 92 -30.26 3.29 8.74
CA ASN A 92 -30.63 2.45 7.58
C ASN A 92 -29.99 2.99 6.27
N TYR A 93 -28.65 3.09 6.26
CA TYR A 93 -27.89 3.69 5.18
C TYR A 93 -28.13 2.98 3.86
N GLN A 94 -28.55 3.73 2.83
CA GLN A 94 -28.92 3.20 1.51
C GLN A 94 -27.78 3.31 0.47
N GLY A 95 -26.62 3.77 0.85
CA GLY A 95 -25.45 3.83 -0.05
C GLY A 95 -24.67 2.54 -0.10
N SER A 96 -23.57 2.53 -0.84
CA SER A 96 -22.71 1.36 -1.02
C SER A 96 -22.09 0.90 0.30
N VAL A 97 -22.30 -0.38 0.64
CA VAL A 97 -21.70 -1.08 1.79
C VAL A 97 -20.81 -2.22 1.32
N VAL A 98 -20.05 -2.81 2.22
CA VAL A 98 -19.16 -3.94 1.90
C VAL A 98 -19.94 -5.15 1.37
N GLY A 99 -21.17 -5.34 1.87
CA GLY A 99 -22.04 -6.44 1.49
C GLY A 99 -21.71 -7.75 2.20
N GLU A 100 -22.30 -8.83 1.75
CA GLU A 100 -22.15 -10.14 2.40
C GLU A 100 -20.71 -10.65 2.36
N LEU A 101 -20.14 -10.84 3.52
CA LEU A 101 -18.86 -11.49 3.71
C LEU A 101 -19.09 -12.89 4.31
N ASN A 102 -18.61 -13.91 3.62
CA ASN A 102 -18.60 -15.26 4.17
C ASN A 102 -17.56 -15.32 5.29
N GLY A 103 -18.01 -15.13 6.53
CA GLY A 103 -17.18 -15.32 7.71
C GLY A 103 -16.69 -16.77 7.80
N GLY A 104 -15.46 -16.96 8.22
CA GLY A 104 -14.92 -18.31 8.38
C GLY A 104 -13.44 -18.32 8.66
N PHE A 105 -12.92 -19.49 8.95
CA PHE A 105 -11.48 -19.67 9.11
C PHE A 105 -10.78 -19.76 7.74
N VAL A 106 -9.48 -19.50 7.75
CA VAL A 106 -8.63 -19.64 6.58
C VAL A 106 -8.71 -21.07 6.04
N SER A 107 -9.08 -21.21 4.78
CA SER A 107 -9.07 -22.50 4.08
C SER A 107 -7.71 -22.75 3.46
N LEU A 108 -7.05 -23.84 3.85
CA LEU A 108 -5.81 -24.25 3.21
C LEU A 108 -6.10 -24.85 1.83
N LYS A 109 -5.41 -24.38 0.81
CA LYS A 109 -5.47 -24.91 -0.56
C LYS A 109 -4.09 -25.36 -0.99
N PHE A 110 -4.03 -26.61 -1.50
CA PHE A 110 -2.82 -27.24 -2.03
C PHE A 110 -2.88 -27.46 -3.54
N GLN A 111 -3.94 -26.97 -4.19
CA GLN A 111 -4.10 -27.05 -5.64
C GLN A 111 -3.66 -25.72 -6.26
N PHE A 112 -2.69 -25.82 -7.17
CA PHE A 112 -2.15 -24.67 -7.88
C PHE A 112 -2.45 -24.82 -9.37
N ASP A 113 -2.82 -23.71 -10.01
CA ASP A 113 -2.97 -23.65 -11.45
C ASP A 113 -1.58 -23.48 -12.10
N TRP A 114 -0.98 -24.59 -12.49
CA TRP A 114 0.32 -24.62 -13.15
C TRP A 114 0.31 -24.02 -14.56
N SER A 115 -0.87 -23.90 -15.19
CA SER A 115 -0.99 -23.32 -16.54
C SER A 115 -0.60 -21.84 -16.57
N SER A 116 -0.89 -21.12 -15.48
CA SER A 116 -0.59 -19.70 -15.32
C SER A 116 0.83 -19.41 -14.78
N PHE A 117 1.63 -20.43 -14.52
CA PHE A 117 2.92 -20.28 -13.83
C PHE A 117 3.87 -19.31 -14.56
N PHE A 118 4.05 -19.47 -15.87
CA PHE A 118 4.97 -18.62 -16.64
C PHE A 118 4.48 -17.18 -16.76
N ASP A 119 3.18 -16.96 -16.87
CA ASP A 119 2.59 -15.63 -16.95
C ASP A 119 2.72 -14.87 -15.62
N LEU A 120 2.75 -15.59 -14.49
CA LEU A 120 2.89 -15.02 -13.16
C LEU A 120 4.34 -14.78 -12.73
N LEU A 121 5.35 -15.34 -13.42
CA LEU A 121 6.76 -15.19 -13.01
C LEU A 121 7.21 -13.74 -12.97
N LEU A 122 6.89 -12.94 -13.99
CA LEU A 122 7.30 -11.54 -14.04
C LEU A 122 6.61 -10.71 -12.95
N PRO A 123 5.27 -10.70 -12.80
CA PRO A 123 4.61 -10.00 -11.70
C PRO A 123 5.05 -10.50 -10.32
N ALA A 124 5.24 -11.80 -10.13
CA ALA A 124 5.75 -12.36 -8.87
C ALA A 124 7.16 -11.85 -8.54
N GLY A 125 8.07 -11.80 -9.53
CA GLY A 125 9.40 -11.23 -9.36
C GLY A 125 9.36 -9.74 -8.96
N VAL A 126 8.49 -8.97 -9.58
CA VAL A 126 8.29 -7.54 -9.22
C VAL A 126 7.75 -7.41 -7.80
N ILE A 127 6.72 -8.20 -7.44
CA ILE A 127 6.15 -8.20 -6.08
C ILE A 127 7.22 -8.58 -5.05
N ALA A 128 8.04 -9.59 -5.33
CA ALA A 128 9.12 -10.01 -4.43
C ALA A 128 10.15 -8.89 -4.20
N ILE A 129 10.60 -8.22 -5.26
CA ILE A 129 11.59 -7.15 -5.17
C ILE A 129 11.03 -5.92 -4.45
N VAL A 130 9.83 -5.47 -4.83
CA VAL A 130 9.18 -4.29 -4.24
C VAL A 130 8.74 -4.59 -2.82
N GLY A 131 8.12 -5.75 -2.59
CA GLY A 131 7.66 -6.19 -1.28
C GLY A 131 8.80 -6.40 -0.28
N PHE A 132 10.02 -6.70 -0.73
CA PHE A 132 11.20 -6.79 0.13
C PHE A 132 11.86 -5.43 0.41
N ALA A 133 11.66 -4.44 -0.45
CA ALA A 133 12.28 -3.12 -0.30
C ALA A 133 11.81 -2.40 0.98
N GLU A 134 10.52 -2.43 1.29
CA GLU A 134 9.96 -1.78 2.48
C GLU A 134 10.41 -2.45 3.78
N PRO A 135 10.29 -3.78 4.00
CA PRO A 135 10.84 -4.46 5.17
C PRO A 135 12.32 -4.17 5.40
N THR A 136 13.11 -4.17 4.32
CA THR A 136 14.54 -3.84 4.37
C THR A 136 14.79 -2.42 4.89
N ALA A 137 14.03 -1.44 4.40
CA ALA A 137 14.15 -0.04 4.84
C ALA A 137 13.76 0.11 6.32
N ILE A 138 12.68 -0.56 6.75
CA ILE A 138 12.21 -0.58 8.14
C ILE A 138 13.28 -1.18 9.06
N ALA A 139 13.75 -2.39 8.72
CA ALA A 139 14.72 -3.12 9.51
C ALA A 139 16.03 -2.35 9.66
N ARG A 140 16.54 -1.74 8.58
CA ARG A 140 17.72 -0.87 8.62
C ARG A 140 17.54 0.35 9.51
N THR A 141 16.35 0.98 9.47
CA THR A 141 16.06 2.14 10.29
C THR A 141 16.06 1.77 11.77
N PHE A 142 15.33 0.72 12.12
CA PHE A 142 15.24 0.30 13.53
C PHE A 142 16.55 -0.29 14.04
N SER A 143 17.27 -1.06 13.24
CA SER A 143 18.59 -1.56 13.60
C SER A 143 19.58 -0.44 13.94
N LYS A 144 19.56 0.67 13.18
CA LYS A 144 20.37 1.84 13.49
C LYS A 144 19.95 2.54 14.77
N GLU A 145 18.67 2.63 15.04
CA GLU A 145 18.13 3.26 16.27
C GLU A 145 18.43 2.42 17.51
N ASP A 146 18.33 1.10 17.42
CA ASP A 146 18.47 0.17 18.54
C ASP A 146 19.89 -0.34 18.71
N GLY A 147 20.80 -0.06 17.77
CA GLY A 147 22.17 -0.62 17.76
C GLY A 147 22.21 -2.13 17.50
N SER A 148 21.12 -2.74 17.04
CA SER A 148 21.01 -4.17 16.77
C SER A 148 21.68 -4.56 15.44
N ILE A 149 22.11 -5.82 15.32
CA ILE A 149 22.64 -6.36 14.08
C ILE A 149 21.49 -6.95 13.26
N TRP A 150 21.26 -6.41 12.07
CA TRP A 150 20.27 -6.92 11.14
C TRP A 150 20.93 -7.71 10.02
N ASP A 151 20.38 -8.90 9.72
CA ASP A 151 20.83 -9.77 8.64
C ASP A 151 19.81 -9.76 7.48
N PRO A 152 20.15 -9.16 6.32
CA PRO A 152 19.25 -9.07 5.17
C PRO A 152 18.88 -10.44 4.58
N ASN A 153 19.75 -11.45 4.71
CA ASN A 153 19.46 -12.79 4.17
C ASN A 153 18.39 -13.50 5.00
N LYS A 154 18.47 -13.38 6.33
CA LYS A 154 17.44 -13.92 7.24
C LYS A 154 16.10 -13.24 7.00
N GLU A 155 16.10 -11.92 6.81
CA GLU A 155 14.90 -11.16 6.49
C GLU A 155 14.28 -11.64 5.17
N PHE A 156 15.08 -11.81 4.13
CA PHE A 156 14.62 -12.29 2.83
C PHE A 156 14.00 -13.69 2.91
N VAL A 157 14.64 -14.60 3.61
CA VAL A 157 14.11 -15.96 3.83
C VAL A 157 12.81 -15.91 4.63
N SER A 158 12.74 -15.08 5.67
CA SER A 158 11.53 -14.90 6.49
C SER A 158 10.35 -14.39 5.66
N GLN A 159 10.58 -13.38 4.81
CA GLN A 159 9.55 -12.87 3.89
C GLN A 159 9.12 -13.94 2.89
N GLY A 160 10.05 -14.74 2.38
CA GLY A 160 9.76 -15.85 1.48
C GLY A 160 8.86 -16.91 2.15
N ILE A 161 9.16 -17.31 3.36
CA ILE A 161 8.35 -18.27 4.13
C ILE A 161 6.96 -17.69 4.42
N ALA A 162 6.87 -16.42 4.82
CA ALA A 162 5.58 -15.76 5.06
C ALA A 162 4.70 -15.73 3.81
N ASN A 163 5.30 -15.49 2.63
CA ASN A 163 4.58 -15.51 1.37
C ASN A 163 4.17 -16.93 0.92
N LEU A 164 4.97 -17.95 1.22
CA LEU A 164 4.57 -19.35 0.99
C LEU A 164 3.35 -19.73 1.85
N VAL A 165 3.37 -19.39 3.14
CA VAL A 165 2.23 -19.63 4.03
C VAL A 165 0.99 -18.88 3.54
N SER A 166 1.16 -17.63 3.11
CA SER A 166 0.08 -16.82 2.53
C SER A 166 -0.51 -17.48 1.28
N ALA A 167 0.31 -18.01 0.39
CA ALA A 167 -0.13 -18.72 -0.81
C ALA A 167 -0.96 -19.96 -0.49
N PHE A 168 -0.51 -20.81 0.47
CA PHE A 168 -1.29 -21.95 0.92
C PHE A 168 -2.59 -21.56 1.63
N SER A 169 -2.65 -20.38 2.20
CA SER A 169 -3.84 -19.81 2.83
C SER A 169 -4.79 -19.13 1.82
N ASN A 170 -4.49 -19.22 0.53
CA ASN A 170 -5.23 -18.54 -0.55
C ASN A 170 -5.36 -17.02 -0.31
N ALA A 171 -4.35 -16.43 0.30
CA ALA A 171 -4.29 -15.02 0.64
C ALA A 171 -3.37 -14.25 -0.33
N PHE A 172 -3.43 -12.92 -0.27
CA PHE A 172 -2.57 -12.05 -1.05
C PHE A 172 -1.10 -12.12 -0.59
N PRO A 173 -0.15 -11.76 -1.47
CA PRO A 173 1.24 -11.58 -1.07
C PRO A 173 1.36 -10.61 0.11
N VAL A 174 2.25 -10.94 1.06
CA VAL A 174 2.46 -10.16 2.29
C VAL A 174 3.82 -9.49 2.29
N GLY A 175 3.90 -8.33 2.96
CA GLY A 175 5.14 -7.58 3.15
C GLY A 175 5.11 -6.78 4.45
N GLY A 176 6.27 -6.20 4.81
CA GLY A 176 6.37 -5.30 5.95
C GLY A 176 5.63 -3.99 5.71
N SER A 177 5.26 -3.33 6.81
CA SER A 177 4.62 -2.00 6.77
C SER A 177 5.27 -1.09 7.80
N PHE A 178 5.84 0.04 7.32
CA PHE A 178 6.50 1.01 8.20
C PHE A 178 5.54 1.51 9.29
N GLY A 179 4.31 1.82 8.92
CA GLY A 179 3.30 2.32 9.87
C GLY A 179 2.97 1.32 10.97
N ARG A 180 2.74 0.05 10.62
CA ARG A 180 2.44 -1.00 11.60
C ARG A 180 3.65 -1.36 12.46
N SER A 181 4.84 -1.45 11.86
CA SER A 181 6.08 -1.73 12.60
C SER A 181 6.42 -0.61 13.58
N SER A 182 6.27 0.65 13.16
CA SER A 182 6.46 1.81 14.06
C SER A 182 5.45 1.80 15.20
N LEU A 183 4.17 1.51 14.92
CA LEU A 183 3.14 1.42 15.97
C LEU A 183 3.47 0.33 16.98
N ASN A 184 3.90 -0.84 16.51
CA ASN A 184 4.30 -1.96 17.35
C ASN A 184 5.49 -1.59 18.25
N LYS A 185 6.51 -0.94 17.69
CA LYS A 185 7.67 -0.43 18.44
C LYS A 185 7.26 0.63 19.47
N PHE A 186 6.40 1.59 19.10
CA PHE A 186 5.89 2.62 20.02
C PHE A 186 5.02 2.04 21.14
N ALA A 187 4.35 0.93 20.89
CA ALA A 187 3.59 0.20 21.91
C ALA A 187 4.48 -0.57 22.90
N GLY A 188 5.81 -0.56 22.68
CA GLY A 188 6.77 -1.23 23.56
C GLY A 188 7.00 -2.72 23.21
N ALA A 189 6.74 -3.12 21.99
CA ALA A 189 7.04 -4.49 21.57
C ALA A 189 8.56 -4.73 21.49
N GLU A 190 9.06 -5.67 22.27
CA GLU A 190 10.48 -6.01 22.37
C GLU A 190 10.83 -7.34 21.68
N THR A 191 9.82 -8.16 21.38
CA THR A 191 10.03 -9.50 20.84
C THR A 191 9.17 -9.79 19.61
N PRO A 192 9.56 -10.76 18.76
CA PRO A 192 8.76 -11.22 17.61
C PRO A 192 7.38 -11.77 18.00
N TRP A 193 7.19 -12.16 19.26
CA TRP A 193 5.91 -12.67 19.77
C TRP A 193 4.78 -11.66 19.65
N ALA A 194 5.07 -10.36 19.69
CA ALA A 194 4.05 -9.32 19.45
C ALA A 194 3.38 -9.48 18.08
N GLY A 195 4.15 -9.81 17.04
CA GLY A 195 3.61 -10.12 15.70
C GLY A 195 2.80 -11.41 15.68
N ALA A 196 3.26 -12.47 16.34
CA ALA A 196 2.56 -13.75 16.42
C ALA A 196 1.21 -13.62 17.15
N ILE A 197 1.17 -12.89 18.28
CA ILE A 197 -0.06 -12.60 19.02
C ILE A 197 -1.03 -11.79 18.18
N THR A 198 -0.54 -10.77 17.46
CA THR A 198 -1.36 -9.98 16.53
C THR A 198 -1.99 -10.87 15.46
N GLY A 199 -1.19 -11.77 14.86
CA GLY A 199 -1.69 -12.73 13.87
C GLY A 199 -2.75 -13.68 14.45
N ALA A 200 -2.50 -14.22 15.65
CA ALA A 200 -3.47 -15.07 16.34
C ALA A 200 -4.78 -14.34 16.65
N PHE A 201 -4.70 -13.08 17.07
CA PHE A 201 -5.88 -12.24 17.31
C PHE A 201 -6.68 -12.01 16.02
N VAL A 202 -6.01 -11.72 14.90
CA VAL A 202 -6.65 -11.56 13.59
C VAL A 202 -7.36 -12.85 13.19
N LEU A 203 -6.71 -14.02 13.35
CA LEU A 203 -7.34 -15.32 13.07
C LEU A 203 -8.58 -15.58 13.93
N ALA A 204 -8.54 -15.18 15.20
CA ALA A 204 -9.69 -15.32 16.10
C ALA A 204 -10.89 -14.42 15.71
N VAL A 205 -10.62 -13.29 15.08
CA VAL A 205 -11.66 -12.33 14.64
C VAL A 205 -12.21 -12.65 13.24
N LEU A 206 -11.52 -13.47 12.43
CA LEU A 206 -11.96 -13.82 11.08
C LEU A 206 -13.40 -14.35 10.99
N PRO A 207 -13.89 -15.22 11.89
CA PRO A 207 -15.29 -15.66 11.84
C PRO A 207 -16.32 -14.54 12.01
N LEU A 208 -15.90 -13.42 12.61
CA LEU A 208 -16.75 -12.25 12.87
C LEU A 208 -16.78 -11.25 11.70
N THR A 209 -16.14 -11.57 10.57
CA THR A 209 -16.10 -10.66 9.42
C THR A 209 -17.48 -10.37 8.82
N SER A 210 -18.47 -11.24 9.04
CA SER A 210 -19.87 -10.97 8.68
C SER A 210 -20.44 -9.71 9.35
N LEU A 211 -19.91 -9.30 10.51
CA LEU A 211 -20.30 -8.04 11.15
C LEU A 211 -19.91 -6.79 10.34
N LEU A 212 -19.01 -6.95 9.38
CA LEU A 212 -18.56 -5.87 8.51
C LEU A 212 -19.46 -5.66 7.28
N SER A 213 -20.51 -6.48 7.09
CA SER A 213 -21.40 -6.41 5.92
C SER A 213 -22.03 -5.02 5.74
N GLU A 214 -22.45 -4.40 6.86
CA GLU A 214 -23.10 -3.09 6.89
C GLU A 214 -22.10 -1.91 6.92
N LEU A 215 -20.80 -2.19 6.78
CA LEU A 215 -19.77 -1.14 6.77
C LEU A 215 -19.85 -0.32 5.48
N PRO A 216 -20.07 1.01 5.54
CA PRO A 216 -20.05 1.86 4.36
C PRO A 216 -18.73 1.79 3.60
N SER A 217 -18.78 1.52 2.29
CA SER A 217 -17.60 1.46 1.41
C SER A 217 -16.78 2.74 1.44
N ALA A 218 -17.43 3.87 1.71
CA ALA A 218 -16.81 5.18 1.87
C ALA A 218 -15.79 5.23 3.02
N ILE A 219 -16.05 4.53 4.14
CA ILE A 219 -15.13 4.44 5.29
C ILE A 219 -13.85 3.70 4.88
N LEU A 220 -14.00 2.60 4.12
CA LEU A 220 -12.83 1.86 3.60
C LEU A 220 -12.02 2.73 2.63
N GLY A 221 -12.69 3.39 1.67
CA GLY A 221 -12.06 4.30 0.73
C GLY A 221 -11.27 5.40 1.45
N ALA A 222 -11.89 6.10 2.39
CA ALA A 222 -11.27 7.15 3.18
C ALA A 222 -10.09 6.64 4.03
N THR A 223 -10.22 5.45 4.61
CA THR A 223 -9.14 4.81 5.40
C THR A 223 -7.93 4.52 4.53
N VAL A 224 -8.13 3.96 3.34
CA VAL A 224 -7.06 3.66 2.39
C VAL A 224 -6.39 4.95 1.90
N ILE A 225 -7.18 5.98 1.53
CA ILE A 225 -6.65 7.29 1.14
C ILE A 225 -5.81 7.88 2.29
N GLY A 226 -6.33 7.86 3.52
CA GLY A 226 -5.63 8.37 4.70
C GLY A 226 -4.30 7.65 5.01
N ALA A 227 -4.21 6.36 4.71
CA ALA A 227 -2.99 5.58 4.86
C ALA A 227 -1.96 5.90 3.76
N VAL A 228 -2.42 5.95 2.51
CA VAL A 228 -1.57 6.00 1.31
C VAL A 228 -1.08 7.42 0.99
N VAL A 229 -1.86 8.45 1.32
CA VAL A 229 -1.47 9.85 1.06
C VAL A 229 -0.10 10.22 1.65
N ARG A 230 0.32 9.54 2.73
CA ARG A 230 1.63 9.73 3.36
C ARG A 230 2.79 9.18 2.53
N LEU A 231 2.52 8.29 1.55
CA LEU A 231 3.52 7.75 0.64
C LEU A 231 3.82 8.73 -0.51
N ILE A 232 2.95 9.72 -0.72
CA ILE A 232 3.13 10.76 -1.73
C ILE A 232 4.11 11.80 -1.16
N LYS A 233 5.33 11.82 -1.69
CA LYS A 233 6.44 12.62 -1.20
C LYS A 233 6.97 13.58 -2.27
N PRO A 234 6.22 14.63 -2.63
CA PRO A 234 6.61 15.55 -3.70
C PRO A 234 7.92 16.30 -3.39
N LYS A 235 8.18 16.56 -2.12
CA LYS A 235 9.43 17.22 -1.68
C LYS A 235 10.67 16.39 -2.02
N GLU A 236 10.61 15.06 -1.93
CA GLU A 236 11.75 14.20 -2.27
C GLU A 236 12.09 14.28 -3.78
N PHE A 237 11.08 14.41 -4.65
CA PHE A 237 11.32 14.64 -6.08
C PHE A 237 12.00 15.98 -6.31
N PHE A 238 11.56 17.04 -5.64
CA PHE A 238 12.17 18.37 -5.77
C PHE A 238 13.63 18.37 -5.29
N THR A 239 13.89 17.82 -4.09
CA THR A 239 15.24 17.70 -3.55
C THR A 239 16.13 16.89 -4.49
N LEU A 240 15.61 15.76 -5.01
CA LEU A 240 16.37 14.92 -5.93
C LEU A 240 16.67 15.63 -7.25
N SER A 241 15.77 16.50 -7.73
CA SER A 241 15.96 17.27 -8.96
C SER A 241 17.09 18.29 -8.83
N VAL A 242 17.25 18.86 -7.64
CA VAL A 242 18.32 19.85 -7.36
C VAL A 242 19.66 19.15 -7.09
N GLU A 243 19.66 18.12 -6.26
CA GLU A 243 20.92 17.48 -5.82
C GLU A 243 21.48 16.47 -6.84
N LYS A 244 20.59 15.72 -7.50
CA LYS A 244 20.96 14.60 -8.39
C LYS A 244 20.00 14.51 -9.60
N PRO A 245 20.12 15.42 -10.57
CA PRO A 245 19.18 15.52 -11.70
C PRO A 245 19.03 14.22 -12.51
N ASP A 246 20.13 13.48 -12.68
CA ASP A 246 20.06 12.17 -13.37
C ASP A 246 19.19 11.15 -12.63
N GLN A 247 19.18 11.18 -11.30
CA GLN A 247 18.33 10.30 -10.50
C GLN A 247 16.89 10.78 -10.47
N ALA A 248 16.66 12.08 -10.54
CA ALA A 248 15.35 12.66 -10.67
C ALA A 248 14.66 12.23 -11.97
N ILE A 249 15.39 12.20 -13.09
CA ILE A 249 14.88 11.72 -14.38
C ILE A 249 14.41 10.26 -14.25
N ILE A 250 15.17 9.40 -13.57
CA ILE A 250 14.79 8.01 -13.35
C ILE A 250 13.52 7.93 -12.47
N ALA A 251 13.46 8.72 -11.39
CA ALA A 251 12.31 8.73 -10.49
C ALA A 251 11.04 9.22 -11.20
N ILE A 252 11.12 10.34 -11.92
CA ILE A 252 10.00 10.91 -12.68
C ILE A 252 9.59 9.96 -13.81
N GLY A 253 10.55 9.40 -14.54
CA GLY A 253 10.28 8.43 -15.60
C GLY A 253 9.59 7.17 -15.07
N THR A 254 10.00 6.66 -13.91
CA THR A 254 9.35 5.52 -13.25
C THR A 254 7.94 5.88 -12.77
N PHE A 255 7.75 7.07 -12.20
CA PHE A 255 6.45 7.58 -11.77
C PHE A 255 5.47 7.63 -12.95
N VAL A 256 5.87 8.28 -14.04
CA VAL A 256 5.04 8.41 -15.25
C VAL A 256 4.77 7.02 -15.87
N ALA A 257 5.79 6.16 -15.96
CA ALA A 257 5.62 4.80 -16.46
C ALA A 257 4.60 4.01 -15.62
N THR A 258 4.63 4.13 -14.29
CA THR A 258 3.68 3.46 -13.39
C THR A 258 2.24 3.93 -13.64
N LEU A 259 2.02 5.24 -13.86
CA LEU A 259 0.70 5.79 -14.15
C LEU A 259 0.17 5.32 -15.51
N ILE A 260 1.00 5.35 -16.56
CA ILE A 260 0.60 4.98 -17.93
C ILE A 260 0.34 3.49 -18.07
N THR A 261 1.09 2.65 -17.36
CA THR A 261 0.95 1.19 -17.46
C THR A 261 -0.17 0.62 -16.60
N ALA A 262 -0.88 1.43 -15.81
CA ALA A 262 -2.00 0.97 -15.00
C ALA A 262 -3.05 0.23 -15.86
N PRO A 263 -3.61 -0.88 -15.40
CA PRO A 263 -3.44 -1.48 -14.05
C PRO A 263 -2.18 -2.34 -13.88
N ARG A 264 -1.40 -2.57 -14.94
CA ARG A 264 -0.18 -3.42 -14.91
C ARG A 264 1.03 -2.63 -14.40
N VAL A 265 1.00 -2.27 -13.11
CA VAL A 265 2.07 -1.48 -12.45
C VAL A 265 3.43 -2.19 -12.42
N ASP A 266 3.46 -3.52 -12.54
CA ASP A 266 4.65 -4.35 -12.74
C ASP A 266 5.50 -3.85 -13.92
N ARG A 267 4.87 -3.50 -15.03
CA ARG A 267 5.56 -2.93 -16.22
C ARG A 267 6.21 -1.58 -15.90
N GLY A 268 5.57 -0.76 -15.09
CA GLY A 268 6.13 0.51 -14.63
C GLY A 268 7.43 0.32 -13.86
N VAL A 269 7.50 -0.69 -12.97
CA VAL A 269 8.72 -1.05 -12.24
C VAL A 269 9.82 -1.52 -13.20
N VAL A 270 9.47 -2.42 -14.14
CA VAL A 270 10.44 -2.92 -15.15
C VAL A 270 11.01 -1.78 -15.98
N LEU A 271 10.17 -0.86 -16.45
CA LEU A 271 10.63 0.33 -17.17
C LEU A 271 11.52 1.21 -16.31
N GLY A 272 11.20 1.41 -15.04
CA GLY A 272 12.03 2.13 -14.09
C GLY A 272 13.40 1.47 -13.88
N LEU A 273 13.45 0.14 -13.79
CA LEU A 273 14.70 -0.61 -13.69
C LEU A 273 15.55 -0.47 -14.97
N LEU A 274 14.93 -0.52 -16.15
CA LEU A 274 15.61 -0.29 -17.42
C LEU A 274 16.18 1.12 -17.51
N LEU A 275 15.41 2.15 -17.13
CA LEU A 275 15.89 3.54 -17.05
C LEU A 275 17.08 3.68 -16.09
N SER A 276 17.01 3.01 -14.93
CA SER A 276 18.10 2.99 -13.95
C SER A 276 19.36 2.33 -14.51
N PHE A 277 19.21 1.23 -15.25
CA PHE A 277 20.33 0.53 -15.89
C PHE A 277 20.98 1.37 -16.98
N VAL A 278 20.19 2.00 -17.84
CA VAL A 278 20.70 2.94 -18.86
C VAL A 278 21.43 4.11 -18.20
N GLY A 279 20.85 4.71 -17.16
CA GLY A 279 21.50 5.78 -16.40
C GLY A 279 22.83 5.37 -15.78
N TYR A 280 22.93 4.13 -15.30
CA TYR A 280 24.21 3.58 -14.79
C TYR A 280 25.27 3.47 -15.90
N ILE A 281 24.91 2.95 -17.08
CA ILE A 281 25.84 2.82 -18.22
C ILE A 281 26.35 4.20 -18.66
N VAL A 282 25.45 5.17 -18.79
CA VAL A 282 25.81 6.54 -19.21
C VAL A 282 26.79 7.18 -18.20
N ARG A 283 26.52 7.07 -16.90
CA ARG A 283 27.44 7.57 -15.86
C ARG A 283 28.79 6.90 -15.91
N ARG A 284 28.82 5.57 -16.06
CA ARG A 284 30.10 4.82 -16.17
C ARG A 284 30.91 5.23 -17.38
N SER A 285 30.26 5.46 -18.52
CA SER A 285 30.92 5.95 -19.74
C SER A 285 31.46 7.36 -19.58
N ARG A 286 30.70 8.27 -18.93
CA ARG A 286 31.14 9.66 -18.66
C ARG A 286 32.35 9.70 -17.72
N ASN A 287 32.35 8.92 -16.65
CA ASN A 287 33.47 8.86 -15.71
C ASN A 287 34.74 8.30 -16.36
N ARG A 288 34.62 7.29 -17.26
CA ARG A 288 35.78 6.78 -18.01
C ARG A 288 36.39 7.81 -18.94
N LYS A 289 35.58 8.73 -19.52
CA LYS A 289 36.08 9.80 -20.38
C LYS A 289 36.81 10.90 -19.59
N ILE A 290 36.39 11.13 -18.33
CA ILE A 290 37.05 12.12 -17.44
C ILE A 290 38.42 11.62 -16.96
N LEU A 291 38.53 10.32 -16.66
CA LEU A 291 39.78 9.68 -16.21
C LEU A 291 40.82 9.47 -17.34
N LYS A 292 40.42 9.66 -18.61
CA LYS A 292 41.32 9.56 -19.77
C LYS A 292 41.81 10.93 -20.28
N LYS A 293 41.31 12.02 -19.67
CA LYS A 293 41.89 13.39 -19.84
C LYS A 293 42.73 13.78 -18.65
#